data_c4ec687b340cff0ae5cb16b8b6648b3e
#
_entry.id   c4ec687b340cff0ae5cb16b8b6648b3e
#
_cell.length_a   1.000
_cell.length_b   1.000
_cell.length_c   1.000
_cell.angle_alpha   90.00
_cell.angle_beta   90.00
_cell.angle_gamma   90.00
#
_symmetry.space_group_name_H-M   'P 1'
#
loop_
_entity.id
_entity.type
_entity.pdbx_description
1 polymer ?
#
loop_
_entity_poly.entity_id
_entity_poly.type
_entity_poly.pdbx_seq_one_letter_code
_entity_poly.pdbx_strand_id
1 'polypeptide(L)'
;VLKLACPNRPGIVATVATLLFQHGCNILDSQQFDDVLSDRFFMRVVFDQKAELRGVEELRALLAPLAASFGMEWSLRDAGQRQRVLILVSRFDHCLADLLYRARIGELPMEIAGVVANYPQDTYAHLDLHGIAFHHLPVTPETKARQEERLLGLIRHSGSDVVVLARYMQV
;
A
#
# COMPACT_ATOMS: atom_id res chain seq x y z
N VAL A 1 3.40 -9.74 -6.07
CA VAL A 1 2.94 -10.05 -4.71
C VAL A 1 1.45 -10.26 -4.73
N LEU A 2 1.01 -11.43 -4.29
CA LEU A 2 -0.39 -11.77 -4.05
C LEU A 2 -0.68 -11.62 -2.55
N LYS A 3 -1.78 -10.95 -2.21
CA LYS A 3 -2.37 -10.95 -0.87
C LYS A 3 -3.81 -11.41 -0.98
N LEU A 4 -4.25 -12.26 -0.06
CA LEU A 4 -5.63 -12.72 -0.01
C LEU A 4 -6.12 -12.91 1.43
N ALA A 5 -7.43 -12.79 1.59
CA ALA A 5 -8.16 -13.13 2.81
C ALA A 5 -9.47 -13.83 2.42
N CYS A 6 -9.84 -14.90 3.12
CA CYS A 6 -11.08 -15.63 2.86
C CYS A 6 -11.54 -16.39 4.12
N PRO A 7 -12.77 -16.95 4.15
CA PRO A 7 -13.16 -17.92 5.16
C PRO A 7 -12.18 -19.10 5.20
N ASN A 8 -11.79 -19.52 6.42
CA ASN A 8 -10.80 -20.60 6.57
C ASN A 8 -11.40 -21.94 6.13
N ARG A 9 -10.68 -22.66 5.27
CA ARG A 9 -11.03 -24.03 4.87
C ARG A 9 -9.84 -24.75 4.25
N PRO A 10 -9.83 -26.09 4.26
CA PRO A 10 -8.77 -26.88 3.65
C PRO A 10 -8.60 -26.59 2.16
N GLY A 11 -7.35 -26.68 1.69
CA GLY A 11 -7.01 -26.62 0.26
C GLY A 11 -6.62 -25.23 -0.27
N ILE A 12 -6.80 -24.14 0.48
CA ILE A 12 -6.48 -22.78 0.02
C ILE A 12 -5.02 -22.68 -0.45
N VAL A 13 -4.07 -23.05 0.42
CA VAL A 13 -2.63 -22.96 0.13
C VAL A 13 -2.25 -23.86 -1.05
N ALA A 14 -2.73 -25.09 -1.03
CA ALA A 14 -2.44 -26.07 -2.10
C ALA A 14 -2.93 -25.56 -3.46
N THR A 15 -4.15 -25.03 -3.53
CA THR A 15 -4.74 -24.60 -4.80
C THR A 15 -4.05 -23.33 -5.33
N VAL A 16 -3.73 -22.36 -4.44
CA VAL A 16 -2.98 -21.17 -4.83
C VAL A 16 -1.57 -21.54 -5.33
N ALA A 17 -0.85 -22.38 -4.58
CA ALA A 17 0.50 -22.82 -4.97
C ALA A 17 0.48 -23.61 -6.28
N THR A 18 -0.50 -24.49 -6.48
CA THR A 18 -0.65 -25.27 -7.71
C THR A 18 -0.92 -24.35 -8.91
N LEU A 19 -1.81 -23.36 -8.77
CA LEU A 19 -2.08 -22.41 -9.84
C LEU A 19 -0.81 -21.63 -10.22
N LEU A 20 -0.09 -21.11 -9.23
CA LEU A 20 1.17 -20.38 -9.49
C LEU A 20 2.20 -21.28 -10.18
N PHE A 21 2.37 -22.51 -9.73
CA PHE A 21 3.28 -23.50 -10.33
C PHE A 21 2.90 -23.82 -11.78
N GLN A 22 1.63 -24.08 -12.08
CA GLN A 22 1.14 -24.40 -13.42
C GLN A 22 1.38 -23.27 -14.43
N HIS A 23 1.50 -22.04 -13.94
CA HIS A 23 1.76 -20.86 -14.77
C HIS A 23 3.21 -20.36 -14.68
N GLY A 24 4.15 -21.23 -14.33
CA GLY A 24 5.59 -20.94 -14.35
C GLY A 24 6.07 -19.96 -13.30
N CYS A 25 5.27 -19.70 -12.25
CA CYS A 25 5.67 -18.86 -11.15
C CYS A 25 6.47 -19.65 -10.11
N ASN A 26 7.53 -19.02 -9.58
CA ASN A 26 8.34 -19.57 -8.50
C ASN A 26 8.08 -18.78 -7.21
N ILE A 27 7.60 -19.44 -6.16
CA ILE A 27 7.32 -18.81 -4.86
C ILE A 27 8.65 -18.54 -4.15
N LEU A 28 8.87 -17.28 -3.79
CA LEU A 28 10.08 -16.78 -3.10
C LEU A 28 9.84 -16.64 -1.60
N ASP A 29 8.63 -16.19 -1.20
CA ASP A 29 8.23 -16.04 0.19
C ASP A 29 6.73 -16.32 0.31
N SER A 30 6.33 -17.00 1.37
CA SER A 30 4.94 -17.28 1.67
C SER A 30 4.70 -17.14 3.16
N GLN A 31 3.78 -16.25 3.50
CA GLN A 31 3.35 -16.01 4.87
C GLN A 31 1.84 -16.25 4.94
N GLN A 32 1.42 -16.96 5.98
CA GLN A 32 0.02 -17.24 6.20
C GLN A 32 -0.34 -17.09 7.67
N PHE A 33 -1.57 -16.72 7.91
CA PHE A 33 -2.12 -16.56 9.24
C PHE A 33 -3.58 -17.03 9.26
N ASP A 34 -3.89 -17.85 10.24
CA ASP A 34 -5.24 -18.30 10.53
C ASP A 34 -5.76 -17.56 11.76
N ASP A 35 -6.75 -16.70 11.56
CA ASP A 35 -7.45 -16.03 12.65
C ASP A 35 -8.60 -16.90 13.15
N VAL A 36 -8.31 -17.67 14.19
CA VAL A 36 -9.27 -18.58 14.83
C VAL A 36 -10.50 -17.86 15.38
N LEU A 37 -10.38 -16.58 15.76
CA LEU A 37 -11.50 -15.81 16.34
C LEU A 37 -12.51 -15.41 15.27
N SER A 38 -12.06 -15.02 14.11
CA SER A 38 -12.92 -14.60 12.99
C SER A 38 -13.16 -15.69 11.95
N ASP A 39 -12.57 -16.88 12.12
CA ASP A 39 -12.57 -17.98 11.14
C ASP A 39 -12.12 -17.52 9.74
N ARG A 40 -11.10 -16.65 9.72
CA ARG A 40 -10.54 -16.09 8.48
C ARG A 40 -9.08 -16.51 8.29
N PHE A 41 -8.78 -16.91 7.06
CA PHE A 41 -7.44 -17.20 6.60
C PHE A 41 -6.87 -16.03 5.82
N PHE A 42 -5.61 -15.69 6.10
CA PHE A 42 -4.85 -14.64 5.42
C PHE A 42 -3.58 -15.23 4.82
N MET A 43 -3.26 -14.83 3.61
CA MET A 43 -2.03 -15.28 2.95
C MET A 43 -1.40 -14.15 2.14
N ARG A 44 -0.06 -14.07 2.22
CA ARG A 44 0.77 -13.22 1.36
C ARG A 44 1.80 -14.10 0.67
N VAL A 45 1.87 -14.03 -0.65
CA VAL A 45 2.84 -14.76 -1.46
C VAL A 45 3.64 -13.79 -2.30
N VAL A 46 4.96 -13.87 -2.20
CA VAL A 46 5.89 -13.23 -3.13
C VAL A 46 6.41 -14.29 -4.08
N PHE A 47 6.34 -14.04 -5.35
CA PHE A 47 6.80 -14.95 -6.37
C PHE A 47 7.41 -14.18 -7.55
N ASP A 48 8.33 -14.81 -8.25
CA ASP A 48 8.79 -14.38 -9.56
C ASP A 48 8.03 -15.12 -10.66
N GLN A 49 8.05 -14.53 -11.84
CA GLN A 49 7.39 -15.06 -13.02
C GLN A 49 8.45 -15.32 -14.08
N LYS A 50 8.62 -16.55 -14.46
CA LYS A 50 9.49 -16.92 -15.58
C LYS A 50 8.72 -16.82 -16.89
N ALA A 51 9.04 -15.80 -17.67
CA ALA A 51 8.91 -15.59 -19.13
C ALA A 51 7.64 -16.02 -19.92
N GLU A 52 6.70 -16.81 -19.41
CA GLU A 52 5.59 -17.35 -20.21
C GLU A 52 4.29 -16.56 -20.14
N LEU A 53 4.06 -15.82 -19.05
CA LEU A 53 2.88 -14.97 -18.90
C LEU A 53 3.15 -13.55 -19.39
N ARG A 54 2.15 -12.94 -20.02
CA ARG A 54 2.24 -11.58 -20.58
C ARG A 54 2.00 -10.46 -19.56
N GLY A 55 2.21 -10.74 -18.26
CA GLY A 55 2.13 -9.75 -17.21
C GLY A 55 1.10 -10.03 -16.11
N VAL A 56 0.96 -9.07 -15.20
CA VAL A 56 0.12 -9.17 -13.99
C VAL A 56 -1.36 -9.36 -14.32
N GLU A 57 -1.84 -8.78 -15.42
CA GLU A 57 -3.26 -8.84 -15.78
C GLU A 57 -3.69 -10.25 -16.25
N GLU A 58 -2.83 -10.96 -16.96
CA GLU A 58 -3.12 -12.35 -17.35
C GLU A 58 -3.22 -13.24 -16.11
N LEU A 59 -2.27 -13.09 -15.18
CA LEU A 59 -2.30 -13.83 -13.92
C LEU A 59 -3.52 -13.46 -13.05
N ARG A 60 -3.95 -12.20 -13.10
CA ARG A 60 -5.18 -11.74 -12.45
C ARG A 60 -6.41 -12.46 -12.99
N ALA A 61 -6.50 -12.59 -14.31
CA ALA A 61 -7.60 -13.31 -14.95
C ALA A 61 -7.63 -14.81 -14.56
N LEU A 62 -6.46 -15.44 -14.40
CA LEU A 62 -6.34 -16.84 -13.96
C LEU A 62 -6.70 -17.03 -12.49
N LEU A 63 -6.36 -16.05 -11.63
CA LEU A 63 -6.67 -16.10 -10.20
C LEU A 63 -8.15 -15.82 -9.91
N ALA A 64 -8.82 -15.02 -10.73
CA ALA A 64 -10.19 -14.57 -10.45
C ALA A 64 -11.20 -15.72 -10.25
N PRO A 65 -11.26 -16.79 -11.07
CA PRO A 65 -12.16 -17.93 -10.84
C PRO A 65 -11.86 -18.67 -9.55
N LEU A 66 -10.57 -18.85 -9.22
CA LEU A 66 -10.14 -19.45 -7.97
C LEU A 66 -10.57 -18.59 -6.78
N ALA A 67 -10.31 -17.30 -6.83
CA ALA A 67 -10.70 -16.35 -5.79
C ALA A 67 -12.22 -16.38 -5.55
N ALA A 68 -13.01 -16.40 -6.61
CA ALA A 68 -14.46 -16.52 -6.53
C ALA A 68 -14.91 -17.82 -5.83
N SER A 69 -14.29 -18.97 -6.17
CA SER A 69 -14.65 -20.26 -5.59
C SER A 69 -14.38 -20.36 -4.09
N PHE A 70 -13.42 -19.59 -3.58
CA PHE A 70 -13.06 -19.52 -2.16
C PHE A 70 -13.67 -18.29 -1.44
N GLY A 71 -14.36 -17.41 -2.15
CA GLY A 71 -14.83 -16.14 -1.58
C GLY A 71 -13.68 -15.25 -1.11
N MET A 72 -12.58 -15.21 -1.88
CA MET A 72 -11.38 -14.45 -1.51
C MET A 72 -11.56 -12.96 -1.77
N GLU A 73 -11.22 -12.15 -0.78
CA GLU A 73 -10.80 -10.76 -0.96
C GLU A 73 -9.31 -10.79 -1.29
N TRP A 74 -8.90 -10.26 -2.43
CA TRP A 74 -7.51 -10.41 -2.87
C TRP A 74 -6.99 -9.22 -3.68
N SER A 75 -5.69 -9.09 -3.69
CA SER A 75 -4.98 -8.12 -4.53
C SER A 75 -3.71 -8.76 -5.10
N LEU A 76 -3.44 -8.45 -6.36
CA LEU A 76 -2.21 -8.84 -7.05
C LEU A 76 -1.49 -7.58 -7.53
N ARG A 77 -0.21 -7.45 -7.19
CA ARG A 77 0.61 -6.29 -7.54
C ARG A 77 1.98 -6.72 -8.04
N ASP A 78 2.48 -6.01 -9.03
CA ASP A 78 3.89 -6.08 -9.41
C ASP A 78 4.74 -5.43 -8.30
N ALA A 79 5.70 -6.18 -7.76
CA ALA A 79 6.63 -5.68 -6.75
C ALA A 79 7.63 -4.64 -7.31
N GLY A 80 7.85 -4.65 -8.64
CA GLY A 80 8.69 -3.67 -9.32
C GLY A 80 8.06 -2.28 -9.45
N GLN A 81 6.74 -2.18 -9.34
CA GLN A 81 6.06 -0.89 -9.35
C GLN A 81 6.23 -0.18 -8.00
N ARG A 82 6.76 1.04 -8.05
CA ARG A 82 6.85 1.90 -6.87
C ARG A 82 5.46 2.26 -6.37
N GLN A 83 5.26 2.15 -5.06
CA GLN A 83 4.01 2.61 -4.44
C GLN A 83 3.97 4.13 -4.42
N ARG A 84 2.83 4.68 -4.76
CA ARG A 84 2.56 6.12 -4.59
C ARG A 84 2.13 6.38 -3.16
N VAL A 85 2.88 7.21 -2.46
CA VAL A 85 2.73 7.44 -1.02
C VAL A 85 2.36 8.90 -0.76
N LEU A 86 1.25 9.13 -0.06
CA LEU A 86 0.89 10.43 0.50
C LEU A 86 1.36 10.46 1.97
N ILE A 87 2.19 11.44 2.31
CA ILE A 87 2.75 11.55 3.66
C ILE A 87 2.03 12.66 4.42
N LEU A 88 1.46 12.33 5.56
CA LEU A 88 0.85 13.28 6.48
C LEU A 88 1.82 13.61 7.61
N VAL A 89 2.09 14.90 7.83
CA VAL A 89 3.05 15.36 8.84
C VAL A 89 2.45 16.47 9.70
N SER A 90 2.89 16.54 10.95
CA SER A 90 2.59 17.64 11.87
C SER A 90 3.90 18.40 12.18
N ARG A 91 3.91 19.18 13.24
CA ARG A 91 5.02 20.09 13.59
C ARG A 91 6.41 19.43 13.59
N PHE A 92 6.50 18.20 14.10
CA PHE A 92 7.76 17.46 14.20
C PHE A 92 7.95 16.60 12.96
N ASP A 93 8.99 16.86 12.22
CA ASP A 93 9.19 16.38 10.87
C ASP A 93 10.31 15.32 10.69
N HIS A 94 10.92 14.85 11.78
CA HIS A 94 11.99 13.87 11.70
C HIS A 94 11.59 12.58 10.95
N CYS A 95 10.32 12.15 11.09
CA CYS A 95 9.81 11.00 10.32
C CYS A 95 9.66 11.36 8.82
N LEU A 96 9.22 12.57 8.48
CA LEU A 96 9.17 13.03 7.11
C LEU A 96 10.58 13.09 6.51
N ALA A 97 11.54 13.67 7.23
CA ALA A 97 12.93 13.76 6.81
C ALA A 97 13.55 12.38 6.50
N ASP A 98 13.33 11.39 7.38
CA ASP A 98 13.80 10.01 7.17
C ASP A 98 13.16 9.36 5.93
N LEU A 99 11.85 9.51 5.76
CA LEU A 99 11.14 8.97 4.59
C LEU A 99 11.62 9.60 3.28
N LEU A 100 11.79 10.93 3.24
CA LEU A 100 12.33 11.64 2.08
C LEU A 100 13.74 11.16 1.73
N TYR A 101 14.60 11.02 2.75
CA TYR A 101 15.96 10.54 2.58
C TYR A 101 15.99 9.13 1.99
N ARG A 102 15.28 8.17 2.60
CA ARG A 102 15.23 6.77 2.16
C ARG A 102 14.62 6.58 0.78
N ALA A 103 13.60 7.38 0.44
CA ALA A 103 13.04 7.40 -0.91
C ALA A 103 14.08 7.87 -1.94
N ARG A 104 14.84 8.94 -1.60
CA ARG A 104 15.86 9.52 -2.48
C ARG A 104 17.01 8.56 -2.76
N ILE A 105 17.51 7.85 -1.73
CA ILE A 105 18.61 6.88 -1.90
C ILE A 105 18.14 5.53 -2.46
N GLY A 106 16.82 5.36 -2.70
CA GLY A 106 16.24 4.14 -3.26
C GLY A 106 16.08 2.98 -2.27
N GLU A 107 16.29 3.22 -0.97
CA GLU A 107 16.07 2.20 0.07
C GLU A 107 14.58 1.85 0.21
N LEU A 108 13.69 2.86 0.08
CA LEU A 108 12.25 2.66 -0.01
C LEU A 108 11.80 2.84 -1.47
N PRO A 109 11.33 1.77 -2.13
CA PRO A 109 10.89 1.81 -3.51
C PRO A 109 9.50 2.47 -3.61
N MET A 110 9.42 3.76 -3.30
CA MET A 110 8.19 4.54 -3.32
C MET A 110 8.33 5.81 -4.16
N GLU A 111 7.20 6.30 -4.65
CA GLU A 111 7.02 7.62 -5.24
C GLU A 111 6.21 8.47 -4.27
N ILE A 112 6.73 9.63 -3.90
CA ILE A 112 6.01 10.52 -2.99
C ILE A 112 4.99 11.31 -3.82
N ALA A 113 3.71 10.97 -3.66
CA ALA A 113 2.59 11.63 -4.34
C ALA A 113 2.33 13.04 -3.79
N GLY A 114 2.70 13.28 -2.54
CA GLY A 114 2.58 14.59 -1.90
C GLY A 114 2.80 14.53 -0.40
N VAL A 115 2.90 15.71 0.19
CA VAL A 115 2.97 15.92 1.64
C VAL A 115 1.76 16.75 2.06
N VAL A 116 1.05 16.31 3.08
CA VAL A 116 -0.06 17.05 3.72
C VAL A 116 0.37 17.41 5.13
N ALA A 117 0.26 18.68 5.49
CA ALA A 117 0.66 19.18 6.80
C ALA A 117 -0.39 20.10 7.41
N ASN A 118 -0.53 20.09 8.72
CA ASN A 118 -1.35 21.05 9.46
C ASN A 118 -0.57 22.32 9.85
N TYR A 119 0.72 22.39 9.52
CA TYR A 119 1.59 23.57 9.62
C TYR A 119 1.99 24.07 8.24
N PRO A 120 2.31 25.38 8.10
CA PRO A 120 2.71 25.95 6.81
C PRO A 120 4.05 25.37 6.32
N GLN A 121 4.27 25.46 5.01
CA GLN A 121 5.45 24.87 4.36
C GLN A 121 6.77 25.41 4.91
N ASP A 122 6.81 26.67 5.34
CA ASP A 122 8.00 27.31 5.93
C ASP A 122 8.49 26.60 7.20
N THR A 123 7.61 25.86 7.90
CA THR A 123 8.00 25.02 9.04
C THR A 123 9.02 23.97 8.64
N TYR A 124 9.01 23.55 7.38
CA TYR A 124 9.82 22.48 6.79
C TYR A 124 10.87 22.99 5.80
N ALA A 125 11.22 24.30 5.88
CA ALA A 125 12.14 24.94 4.93
C ALA A 125 13.54 24.32 4.87
N HIS A 126 13.94 23.58 5.90
CA HIS A 126 15.19 22.81 5.95
C HIS A 126 15.12 21.47 5.23
N LEU A 127 13.95 21.01 4.81
CA LEU A 127 13.76 19.79 4.03
C LEU A 127 13.67 20.13 2.54
N ASP A 128 14.25 19.25 1.72
CA ASP A 128 14.10 19.36 0.28
C ASP A 128 12.77 18.74 -0.18
N LEU A 129 11.79 19.57 -0.42
CA LEU A 129 10.48 19.21 -0.95
C LEU A 129 10.35 19.58 -2.45
N HIS A 130 11.46 19.83 -3.15
CA HIS A 130 11.42 20.21 -4.55
C HIS A 130 10.75 19.13 -5.41
N GLY A 131 9.76 19.52 -6.20
CA GLY A 131 8.98 18.64 -7.06
C GLY A 131 7.91 17.79 -6.33
N ILE A 132 7.77 17.94 -5.01
CA ILE A 132 6.74 17.25 -4.21
C ILE A 132 5.58 18.23 -3.95
N ALA A 133 4.36 17.80 -4.29
CA ALA A 133 3.16 18.58 -3.98
C ALA A 133 3.00 18.75 -2.47
N PHE A 134 2.85 19.99 -2.01
CA PHE A 134 2.64 20.31 -0.59
C PHE A 134 1.25 20.88 -0.36
N HIS A 135 0.52 20.31 0.59
CA HIS A 135 -0.84 20.71 0.93
C HIS A 135 -0.91 21.13 2.40
N HIS A 136 -1.14 22.42 2.63
CA HIS A 136 -1.36 22.95 3.97
C HIS A 136 -2.84 22.83 4.34
N LEU A 137 -3.13 21.97 5.32
CA LEU A 137 -4.46 21.73 5.89
C LEU A 137 -4.44 22.03 7.40
N PRO A 138 -4.54 23.31 7.79
CA PRO A 138 -4.61 23.66 9.20
C PRO A 138 -5.86 23.07 9.85
N VAL A 139 -5.74 22.68 11.12
CA VAL A 139 -6.81 22.08 11.89
C VAL A 139 -6.98 22.78 13.23
N THR A 140 -8.23 23.07 13.57
CA THR A 140 -8.67 23.49 14.91
C THR A 140 -9.84 22.58 15.34
N PRO A 141 -10.22 22.58 16.61
CA PRO A 141 -11.37 21.79 17.05
C PRO A 141 -12.64 22.08 16.23
N GLU A 142 -12.86 23.35 15.83
CA GLU A 142 -14.05 23.79 15.08
C GLU A 142 -13.97 23.43 13.60
N THR A 143 -12.78 23.28 13.05
CA THR A 143 -12.57 22.99 11.61
C THR A 143 -12.26 21.53 11.33
N LYS A 144 -12.14 20.67 12.34
CA LYS A 144 -11.69 19.28 12.20
C LYS A 144 -12.49 18.49 11.15
N ALA A 145 -13.82 18.48 11.25
CA ALA A 145 -14.66 17.72 10.32
C ALA A 145 -14.46 18.17 8.85
N ARG A 146 -14.39 19.47 8.60
CA ARG A 146 -14.13 20.03 7.26
C ARG A 146 -12.72 19.71 6.76
N GLN A 147 -11.75 19.71 7.66
CA GLN A 147 -10.36 19.35 7.34
C GLN A 147 -10.25 17.88 6.96
N GLU A 148 -10.92 16.99 7.70
CA GLU A 148 -10.98 15.54 7.41
C GLU A 148 -11.62 15.27 6.04
N GLU A 149 -12.72 15.94 5.71
CA GLU A 149 -13.35 15.83 4.38
C GLU A 149 -12.39 16.26 3.25
N ARG A 150 -11.67 17.36 3.43
CA ARG A 150 -10.66 17.83 2.47
C ARG A 150 -9.49 16.85 2.37
N LEU A 151 -9.04 16.29 3.49
CA LEU A 151 -8.00 15.27 3.53
C LEU A 151 -8.41 14.02 2.76
N LEU A 152 -9.62 13.51 2.98
CA LEU A 152 -10.17 12.38 2.22
C LEU A 152 -10.27 12.69 0.73
N GLY A 153 -10.64 13.92 0.38
CA GLY A 153 -10.61 14.40 -1.00
C GLY A 153 -9.21 14.34 -1.61
N LEU A 154 -8.19 14.83 -0.90
CA LEU A 154 -6.80 14.78 -1.35
C LEU A 154 -6.30 13.33 -1.51
N ILE A 155 -6.60 12.45 -0.55
CA ILE A 155 -6.22 11.02 -0.63
C ILE A 155 -6.79 10.40 -1.90
N ARG A 156 -8.07 10.64 -2.20
CA ARG A 156 -8.73 10.09 -3.41
C ARG A 156 -8.14 10.66 -4.70
N HIS A 157 -7.81 11.95 -4.73
CA HIS A 157 -7.28 12.61 -5.93
C HIS A 157 -5.78 12.40 -6.16
N SER A 158 -5.01 12.12 -5.10
CA SER A 158 -3.56 11.91 -5.21
C SER A 158 -3.18 10.65 -5.97
N GLY A 159 -4.11 9.70 -6.13
CA GLY A 159 -3.81 8.38 -6.67
C GLY A 159 -2.79 7.62 -5.82
N SER A 160 -2.73 7.90 -4.52
CA SER A 160 -1.81 7.22 -3.61
C SER A 160 -2.31 5.82 -3.26
N ASP A 161 -1.38 4.86 -3.24
CA ASP A 161 -1.62 3.48 -2.81
C ASP A 161 -1.57 3.35 -1.28
N VAL A 162 -0.81 4.26 -0.64
CA VAL A 162 -0.54 4.24 0.80
C VAL A 162 -0.55 5.65 1.37
N VAL A 163 -1.16 5.81 2.53
CA VAL A 163 -1.08 7.02 3.35
C VAL A 163 -0.20 6.72 4.56
N VAL A 164 0.84 7.51 4.75
CA VAL A 164 1.76 7.39 5.87
C VAL A 164 1.55 8.52 6.86
N LEU A 165 1.25 8.19 8.10
CA LEU A 165 1.15 9.15 9.20
C LEU A 165 2.53 9.37 9.82
N ALA A 166 3.29 10.33 9.28
CA ALA A 166 4.61 10.72 9.76
C ALA A 166 4.47 11.62 11.00
N ARG A 167 4.10 11.01 12.13
CA ARG A 167 3.74 11.70 13.37
C ARG A 167 2.60 12.72 13.21
N TYR A 168 1.65 12.41 12.36
CA TYR A 168 0.41 13.18 12.22
C TYR A 168 -0.61 12.68 13.25
N MET A 169 -0.90 13.52 14.27
CA MET A 169 -1.71 13.15 15.44
C MET A 169 -3.11 13.76 15.38
N GLN A 170 -3.61 14.07 14.19
CA GLN A 170 -4.91 14.76 14.00
C GLN A 170 -6.03 13.83 13.51
N VAL A 171 -5.79 12.54 13.51
CA VAL A 171 -6.78 11.51 13.14
C VAL A 171 -7.46 10.91 14.37
#